data_f0003c6bd8b86f7ef85323c138f3228e
#
_entry.id   f0003c6bd8b86f7ef85323c138f3228e
#
_cell.length_a   1.000
_cell.length_b   1.000
_cell.length_c   1.000
_cell.angle_alpha   90.00
_cell.angle_beta   90.00
_cell.angle_gamma   90.00
#
_symmetry.space_group_name_H-M   'P 1'
#
loop_
_entity.id
_entity.type
_entity.pdbx_description
1 polymer ?
#
loop_
_entity_poly.entity_id
_entity_poly.type
_entity_poly.pdbx_seq_one_letter_code
_entity_poly.pdbx_strand_id
1 'polypeptide(L)'
;VIAAALEEHPSIQVVIDLHRDGVNGSKRLVTEINGKPTAQIMFFNGLSRTKESGELTSLPNPYQAENLAFSFQMEYEAEQYYPGFSRCIYLKGYRYNLHLRPRSVLLEVGAQTNTVEEVKNAMGPFADILHKVLSGKSPASGG
;
A
#
# COMPACT_ATOMS: atom_id res chain seq x y z
N VAL A 1 -1.62 -2.13 19.00
CA VAL A 1 -0.17 -1.98 18.69
C VAL A 1 0.07 -0.67 17.95
N ILE A 2 -0.47 -0.44 16.72
CA ILE A 2 -0.19 0.79 15.94
C ILE A 2 -0.61 2.05 16.70
N ALA A 3 -1.82 2.12 17.25
CA ALA A 3 -2.29 3.30 17.99
C ALA A 3 -1.37 3.66 19.16
N ALA A 4 -0.94 2.68 19.96
CA ALA A 4 -0.01 2.91 21.06
C ALA A 4 1.35 3.46 20.57
N ALA A 5 1.88 2.91 19.47
CA ALA A 5 3.13 3.41 18.89
C ALA A 5 3.00 4.88 18.39
N LEU A 6 1.84 5.25 17.84
CA LEU A 6 1.59 6.62 17.39
C LEU A 6 1.40 7.61 18.56
N GLU A 7 0.89 7.15 19.70
CA GLU A 7 0.82 7.93 20.94
C GLU A 7 2.21 8.16 21.54
N GLU A 8 3.04 7.10 21.56
CA GLU A 8 4.41 7.16 22.07
C GLU A 8 5.35 7.98 21.15
N HIS A 9 5.11 7.91 19.83
CA HIS A 9 5.94 8.56 18.81
C HIS A 9 5.11 9.49 17.91
N PRO A 10 4.66 10.66 18.39
CA PRO A 10 3.77 11.56 17.63
C PRO A 10 4.43 12.16 16.37
N SER A 11 5.75 12.07 16.25
CA SER A 11 6.50 12.51 15.05
C SER A 11 6.38 11.56 13.85
N ILE A 12 5.83 10.36 14.01
CA ILE A 12 5.57 9.44 12.89
C ILE A 12 4.60 10.09 11.92
N GLN A 13 4.99 10.23 10.65
CA GLN A 13 4.18 10.86 9.61
C GLN A 13 3.61 9.86 8.59
N VAL A 14 4.15 8.66 8.52
CA VAL A 14 3.76 7.62 7.56
C VAL A 14 3.60 6.30 8.28
N VAL A 15 2.54 5.55 7.95
CA VAL A 15 2.30 4.21 8.49
C VAL A 15 2.13 3.23 7.33
N ILE A 16 2.97 2.21 7.31
CA ILE A 16 2.88 1.09 6.37
C ILE A 16 2.50 -0.16 7.17
N ASP A 17 1.29 -0.64 6.98
CA ASP A 17 0.82 -1.89 7.57
C ASP A 17 1.12 -3.03 6.59
N LEU A 18 2.21 -3.77 6.84
CA LEU A 18 2.78 -4.72 5.88
C LEU A 18 2.14 -6.10 6.05
N HIS A 19 1.51 -6.57 5.00
CA HIS A 19 0.79 -7.84 4.93
C HIS A 19 1.21 -8.71 3.76
N ARG A 20 0.68 -9.92 3.72
CA ARG A 20 0.67 -10.84 2.57
C ARG A 20 -0.77 -11.16 2.22
N ASP A 21 -1.10 -11.06 0.93
CA ASP A 21 -2.46 -11.33 0.45
C ASP A 21 -2.85 -12.80 0.62
N GLY A 22 -4.10 -13.04 0.92
CA GLY A 22 -4.70 -14.36 0.99
C GLY A 22 -5.37 -14.72 -0.33
N VAL A 23 -4.67 -15.43 -1.20
CA VAL A 23 -5.22 -15.87 -2.50
C VAL A 23 -5.60 -17.34 -2.49
N ASN A 24 -6.60 -17.70 -3.30
CA ASN A 24 -7.01 -19.09 -3.46
C ASN A 24 -5.98 -19.91 -4.24
N GLY A 25 -5.78 -21.16 -3.81
CA GLY A 25 -4.89 -22.11 -4.50
C GLY A 25 -3.40 -21.81 -4.30
N SER A 26 -2.60 -22.24 -5.26
CA SER A 26 -1.14 -22.16 -5.26
C SER A 26 -0.58 -20.99 -6.10
N LYS A 27 -1.41 -20.06 -6.47
CA LYS A 27 -0.99 -18.93 -7.32
C LYS A 27 0.06 -18.08 -6.60
N ARG A 28 1.20 -17.87 -7.24
CA ARG A 28 2.22 -16.91 -6.81
C ARG A 28 2.04 -15.59 -7.55
N LEU A 29 2.17 -14.49 -6.83
CA LEU A 29 2.05 -13.14 -7.37
C LEU A 29 3.47 -12.60 -7.59
N VAL A 30 4.02 -12.83 -8.78
CA VAL A 30 5.43 -12.56 -9.11
C VAL A 30 5.54 -11.78 -10.41
N THR A 31 6.42 -10.81 -10.42
CA THR A 31 6.95 -10.15 -11.61
C THR A 31 8.48 -10.24 -11.60
N GLU A 32 9.14 -9.73 -12.64
CA GLU A 32 10.60 -9.64 -12.68
C GLU A 32 11.02 -8.17 -12.62
N ILE A 33 11.93 -7.83 -11.69
CA ILE A 33 12.53 -6.50 -11.59
C ILE A 33 14.04 -6.67 -11.54
N ASN A 34 14.74 -6.05 -12.48
CA ASN A 34 16.21 -6.13 -12.61
C ASN A 34 16.73 -7.58 -12.62
N GLY A 35 16.04 -8.46 -13.34
CA GLY A 35 16.39 -9.89 -13.45
C GLY A 35 16.12 -10.73 -12.21
N LYS A 36 15.37 -10.20 -11.23
CA LYS A 36 15.05 -10.92 -9.99
C LYS A 36 13.55 -11.20 -9.89
N PRO A 37 13.15 -12.43 -9.53
CA PRO A 37 11.76 -12.73 -9.19
C PRO A 37 11.35 -11.88 -7.99
N THR A 38 10.32 -11.08 -8.16
CA THR A 38 9.89 -10.07 -7.19
C THR A 38 8.40 -10.21 -6.92
N ALA A 39 8.00 -10.25 -5.66
CA ALA A 39 6.61 -10.30 -5.30
C ALA A 39 5.89 -9.02 -5.76
N GLN A 40 4.74 -9.17 -6.43
CA GLN A 40 3.90 -8.02 -6.77
C GLN A 40 3.26 -7.43 -5.52
N ILE A 41 3.06 -6.12 -5.52
CA ILE A 41 2.41 -5.41 -4.42
C ILE A 41 0.98 -5.03 -4.76
N MET A 42 0.20 -4.67 -3.73
CA MET A 42 -1.12 -4.10 -3.86
C MET A 42 -1.36 -3.09 -2.73
N PHE A 43 -1.84 -1.90 -3.07
CA PHE A 43 -2.20 -0.88 -2.11
C PHE A 43 -3.65 -1.08 -1.69
N PHE A 44 -3.87 -1.36 -0.41
CA PHE A 44 -5.18 -1.69 0.12
C PHE A 44 -5.73 -0.50 0.92
N ASN A 45 -6.95 -0.08 0.60
CA ASN A 45 -7.61 1.05 1.25
C ASN A 45 -8.98 0.68 1.81
N GLY A 46 -9.19 1.02 3.07
CA GLY A 46 -10.47 0.90 3.74
C GLY A 46 -11.29 2.17 3.59
N LEU A 47 -12.56 2.03 3.19
CA LEU A 47 -13.43 3.16 2.86
C LEU A 47 -14.41 3.54 3.97
N SER A 48 -14.55 2.72 5.04
CA SER A 48 -15.63 2.87 6.02
C SER A 48 -17.02 3.02 5.38
N ARG A 49 -17.24 2.29 4.28
CA ARG A 49 -18.46 2.34 3.48
C ARG A 49 -18.76 1.00 2.82
N THR A 50 -20.01 0.57 2.87
CA THR A 50 -20.49 -0.61 2.14
C THR A 50 -21.56 -0.23 1.13
N LYS A 51 -21.84 -1.15 0.19
CA LYS A 51 -22.93 -0.97 -0.77
C LYS A 51 -24.29 -0.99 -0.10
N GLU A 52 -24.41 -1.82 0.94
CA GLU A 52 -25.68 -2.07 1.64
C GLU A 52 -26.01 -0.96 2.64
N SER A 53 -25.02 -0.46 3.37
CA SER A 53 -25.23 0.47 4.50
C SER A 53 -24.79 1.91 4.22
N GLY A 54 -24.16 2.17 3.04
CA GLY A 54 -23.53 3.45 2.81
C GLY A 54 -22.35 3.69 3.74
N GLU A 55 -22.20 4.89 4.27
CA GLU A 55 -21.15 5.22 5.23
C GLU A 55 -21.34 4.50 6.57
N LEU A 56 -20.27 3.92 7.08
CA LEU A 56 -20.24 3.26 8.37
C LEU A 56 -19.93 4.28 9.48
N THR A 57 -20.96 4.97 9.98
CA THR A 57 -20.81 6.03 11.00
C THR A 57 -20.21 5.54 12.31
N SER A 58 -20.33 4.24 12.62
CA SER A 58 -19.68 3.58 13.77
C SER A 58 -18.17 3.36 13.57
N LEU A 59 -17.68 3.53 12.35
CA LEU A 59 -16.27 3.36 12.00
C LEU A 59 -15.73 4.62 11.30
N PRO A 60 -15.62 5.77 11.98
CA PRO A 60 -15.16 7.00 11.37
C PRO A 60 -13.74 6.83 10.78
N ASN A 61 -13.55 7.37 9.58
CA ASN A 61 -12.27 7.30 8.86
C ASN A 61 -11.90 8.71 8.34
N PRO A 62 -11.43 9.59 9.23
CA PRO A 62 -11.23 11.01 8.90
C PRO A 62 -10.14 11.24 7.85
N TYR A 63 -9.23 10.29 7.66
CA TYR A 63 -8.10 10.39 6.73
C TYR A 63 -8.29 9.59 5.44
N GLN A 64 -9.53 9.20 5.12
CA GLN A 64 -9.82 8.36 3.95
C GLN A 64 -9.32 8.98 2.65
N ALA A 65 -9.58 10.26 2.42
CA ALA A 65 -9.18 10.94 1.19
C ALA A 65 -7.66 11.06 1.08
N GLU A 66 -6.98 11.44 2.16
CA GLU A 66 -5.53 11.57 2.20
C GLU A 66 -4.82 10.23 2.00
N ASN A 67 -5.34 9.17 2.62
CA ASN A 67 -4.76 7.83 2.47
C ASN A 67 -4.98 7.26 1.08
N LEU A 68 -6.14 7.51 0.47
CA LEU A 68 -6.40 7.12 -0.91
C LEU A 68 -5.51 7.91 -1.88
N ALA A 69 -5.33 9.21 -1.67
CA ALA A 69 -4.42 10.04 -2.45
C ALA A 69 -2.97 9.56 -2.33
N PHE A 70 -2.54 9.17 -1.13
CA PHE A 70 -1.21 8.60 -0.89
C PHE A 70 -1.01 7.29 -1.64
N SER A 71 -1.99 6.37 -1.58
CA SER A 71 -1.95 5.12 -2.34
C SER A 71 -1.93 5.38 -3.85
N PHE A 72 -2.66 6.37 -4.34
CA PHE A 72 -2.67 6.74 -5.75
C PHE A 72 -1.31 7.29 -6.22
N GLN A 73 -0.66 8.11 -5.42
CA GLN A 73 0.70 8.60 -5.71
C GLN A 73 1.70 7.44 -5.76
N MET A 74 1.62 6.50 -4.83
CA MET A 74 2.47 5.30 -4.82
C MET A 74 2.23 4.42 -6.05
N GLU A 75 0.98 4.21 -6.43
CA GLU A 75 0.60 3.46 -7.64
C GLU A 75 1.13 4.13 -8.91
N TYR A 76 0.98 5.44 -9.01
CA TYR A 76 1.49 6.20 -10.14
C TYR A 76 3.01 6.04 -10.30
N GLU A 77 3.78 6.20 -9.24
CA GLU A 77 5.24 6.01 -9.27
C GLU A 77 5.60 4.55 -9.56
N ALA A 78 4.83 3.58 -9.04
CA ALA A 78 5.04 2.16 -9.35
C ALA A 78 4.90 1.88 -10.85
N GLU A 79 3.85 2.40 -11.49
CA GLU A 79 3.65 2.22 -12.93
C GLU A 79 4.68 2.94 -13.78
N GLN A 80 5.18 4.10 -13.32
CA GLN A 80 6.21 4.85 -14.06
C GLN A 80 7.60 4.18 -14.04
N TYR A 81 8.00 3.62 -12.87
CA TYR A 81 9.37 3.14 -12.68
C TYR A 81 9.50 1.62 -12.66
N TYR A 82 8.43 0.91 -12.32
CA TYR A 82 8.38 -0.54 -12.17
C TYR A 82 7.10 -1.13 -12.75
N PRO A 83 6.86 -1.01 -14.07
CA PRO A 83 5.63 -1.51 -14.70
C PRO A 83 5.34 -2.97 -14.35
N GLY A 84 4.09 -3.26 -13.93
CA GLY A 84 3.68 -4.59 -13.51
C GLY A 84 4.12 -4.98 -12.09
N PHE A 85 4.75 -4.08 -11.33
CA PHE A 85 5.08 -4.31 -9.92
C PHE A 85 3.85 -4.20 -9.02
N SER A 86 3.05 -3.15 -9.20
CA SER A 86 1.76 -3.04 -8.52
C SER A 86 0.66 -3.78 -9.29
N ARG A 87 -0.25 -4.40 -8.55
CA ARG A 87 -1.42 -5.07 -9.14
C ARG A 87 -2.58 -4.10 -9.30
N CYS A 88 -2.85 -3.30 -8.30
CA CYS A 88 -3.91 -2.29 -8.26
C CYS A 88 -3.98 -1.60 -6.90
N ILE A 89 -4.82 -0.56 -6.81
CA ILE A 89 -5.38 -0.06 -5.57
C ILE A 89 -6.65 -0.86 -5.27
N TYR A 90 -6.71 -1.53 -4.13
CA TYR A 90 -7.84 -2.36 -3.71
C TYR A 90 -8.66 -1.67 -2.64
N LEU A 91 -9.97 -1.62 -2.82
CA LEU A 91 -10.89 -0.89 -1.95
C LEU A 91 -11.80 -1.86 -1.18
N LYS A 92 -11.90 -1.67 0.14
CA LYS A 92 -12.75 -2.46 1.03
C LYS A 92 -13.62 -1.59 1.94
N GLY A 93 -14.72 -2.18 2.40
CA GLY A 93 -15.74 -1.47 3.16
C GLY A 93 -15.34 -1.08 4.58
N TYR A 94 -14.48 -1.83 5.25
CA TYR A 94 -14.03 -1.49 6.61
C TYR A 94 -12.82 -0.55 6.58
N ARG A 95 -12.51 0.12 7.72
CA ARG A 95 -11.45 1.12 7.79
C ARG A 95 -10.04 0.57 8.07
N TYR A 96 -9.97 -0.66 8.62
CA TYR A 96 -8.72 -1.25 9.08
C TYR A 96 -8.00 -0.31 10.07
N ASN A 97 -6.67 -0.12 9.96
CA ASN A 97 -5.91 0.84 10.78
C ASN A 97 -5.74 2.22 10.10
N LEU A 98 -6.35 2.43 8.93
CA LEU A 98 -6.14 3.63 8.12
C LEU A 98 -6.78 4.90 8.69
N HIS A 99 -7.61 4.77 9.72
CA HIS A 99 -8.22 5.89 10.44
C HIS A 99 -7.29 6.55 11.47
N LEU A 100 -6.13 5.97 11.73
CA LEU A 100 -5.26 6.41 12.82
C LEU A 100 -4.41 7.62 12.43
N ARG A 101 -4.02 7.74 11.15
CA ARG A 101 -3.17 8.82 10.68
C ARG A 101 -3.30 9.02 9.16
N PRO A 102 -3.10 10.25 8.64
CA PRO A 102 -2.91 10.47 7.20
C PRO A 102 -1.61 9.81 6.72
N ARG A 103 -1.51 9.53 5.42
CA ARG A 103 -0.42 8.79 4.79
C ARG A 103 -0.22 7.40 5.40
N SER A 104 -1.33 6.73 5.67
CA SER A 104 -1.36 5.33 6.06
C SER A 104 -1.79 4.46 4.89
N VAL A 105 -1.14 3.33 4.70
CA VAL A 105 -1.50 2.33 3.70
C VAL A 105 -1.32 0.92 4.25
N LEU A 106 -2.24 0.01 3.94
CA LEU A 106 -2.01 -1.40 4.09
C LEU A 106 -1.41 -1.91 2.78
N LEU A 107 -0.21 -2.45 2.86
CA LEU A 107 0.55 -2.94 1.72
C LEU A 107 0.55 -4.47 1.71
N GLU A 108 -0.10 -5.05 0.72
CA GLU A 108 0.01 -6.48 0.45
C GLU A 108 1.23 -6.75 -0.43
N VAL A 109 2.16 -7.59 0.03
CA VAL A 109 3.37 -7.95 -0.71
C VAL A 109 3.35 -9.43 -1.05
N GLY A 110 3.00 -9.72 -2.29
CA GLY A 110 2.75 -11.08 -2.75
C GLY A 110 1.59 -11.73 -2.01
N ALA A 111 1.55 -13.06 -2.09
CA ALA A 111 0.57 -13.90 -1.42
C ALA A 111 1.24 -14.85 -0.42
N GLN A 112 0.44 -15.62 0.34
CA GLN A 112 0.92 -16.67 1.25
C GLN A 112 1.83 -17.69 0.55
N THR A 113 1.72 -17.81 -0.76
CA THR A 113 2.46 -18.75 -1.62
C THR A 113 3.80 -18.21 -2.15
N ASN A 114 4.04 -16.90 -2.01
CA ASN A 114 5.31 -16.30 -2.42
C ASN A 114 6.45 -16.71 -1.48
N THR A 115 7.64 -16.85 -2.03
CA THR A 115 8.85 -17.10 -1.23
C THR A 115 9.25 -15.86 -0.43
N VAL A 116 10.02 -16.08 0.64
CA VAL A 116 10.58 -14.97 1.44
C VAL A 116 11.52 -14.10 0.60
N GLU A 117 12.26 -14.72 -0.32
CA GLU A 117 13.17 -14.01 -1.22
C GLU A 117 12.44 -13.07 -2.17
N GLU A 118 11.34 -13.51 -2.79
CA GLU A 118 10.51 -12.68 -3.65
C GLU A 118 9.95 -11.46 -2.91
N VAL A 119 9.51 -11.67 -1.66
CA VAL A 119 9.03 -10.56 -0.80
C VAL A 119 10.16 -9.61 -0.44
N LYS A 120 11.35 -10.11 -0.10
CA LYS A 120 12.52 -9.26 0.16
C LYS A 120 12.95 -8.47 -1.08
N ASN A 121 12.90 -9.09 -2.27
CA ASN A 121 13.22 -8.40 -3.52
C ASN A 121 12.26 -7.25 -3.82
N ALA A 122 11.01 -7.32 -3.35
CA ALA A 122 10.03 -6.24 -3.50
C ALA A 122 10.34 -5.00 -2.64
N MET A 123 11.10 -5.15 -1.56
CA MET A 123 11.35 -4.05 -0.62
C MET A 123 12.18 -2.92 -1.20
N GLY A 124 13.15 -3.22 -2.06
CA GLY A 124 13.97 -2.21 -2.73
C GLY A 124 13.14 -1.29 -3.64
N PRO A 125 12.43 -1.84 -4.64
CA PRO A 125 11.51 -1.07 -5.49
C PRO A 125 10.45 -0.31 -4.69
N PHE A 126 9.87 -0.92 -3.67
CA PHE A 126 8.89 -0.25 -2.81
C PHE A 126 9.50 0.94 -2.07
N ALA A 127 10.68 0.80 -1.49
CA ALA A 127 11.37 1.89 -0.81
C ALA A 127 11.73 3.05 -1.76
N ASP A 128 12.09 2.76 -3.01
CA ASP A 128 12.35 3.78 -4.02
C ASP A 128 11.07 4.55 -4.38
N ILE A 129 9.95 3.87 -4.60
CA ILE A 129 8.64 4.48 -4.84
C ILE A 129 8.25 5.38 -3.65
N LEU A 130 8.34 4.85 -2.43
CA LEU A 130 8.03 5.60 -1.21
C LEU A 130 8.89 6.86 -1.08
N HIS A 131 10.20 6.74 -1.36
CA HIS A 131 11.10 7.88 -1.35
C HIS A 131 10.70 8.96 -2.36
N LYS A 132 10.34 8.58 -3.60
CA LYS A 132 9.88 9.51 -4.64
C LYS A 132 8.62 10.27 -4.20
N VAL A 133 7.63 9.57 -3.68
CA VAL A 133 6.39 10.19 -3.19
C VAL A 133 6.66 11.13 -2.03
N LEU A 134 7.45 10.73 -1.03
CA LEU A 134 7.71 11.56 0.15
C LEU A 134 8.64 12.74 -0.11
N SER A 135 9.55 12.63 -1.09
CA SER A 135 10.45 13.73 -1.46
C SER A 135 9.85 14.72 -2.46
N GLY A 136 8.64 14.44 -2.98
CA GLY A 136 8.01 15.24 -4.02
C GLY A 136 8.77 15.25 -5.36
N LYS A 137 9.67 14.30 -5.58
CA LYS A 137 10.40 14.14 -6.84
C LYS A 137 9.57 13.27 -7.81
N SER A 138 8.50 13.83 -8.34
CA SER A 138 7.90 13.31 -9.57
C SER A 138 8.93 13.40 -10.71
N PRO A 139 8.89 12.49 -11.71
CA PRO A 139 9.72 12.60 -12.88
C PRO A 139 9.49 13.99 -13.47
N ALA A 140 10.59 14.71 -13.73
CA ALA A 140 10.49 15.93 -14.49
C ALA A 140 9.72 15.60 -15.76
N SER A 141 8.58 16.28 -15.97
CA SER A 141 7.85 16.21 -17.22
C SER A 141 8.87 16.52 -18.32
N GLY A 142 9.32 15.46 -19.00
CA GLY A 142 10.20 15.61 -20.14
C GLY A 142 9.49 16.49 -21.15
N GLY A 143 10.08 17.65 -21.40
CA GLY A 143 9.67 18.54 -22.46
C GLY A 143 9.95 17.93 -23.83
#